data_542cf4d0e3a25707d63f16f7d609a7ae
#
_entry.id   542cf4d0e3a25707d63f16f7d609a7ae
#
_cell.length_a   1.000
_cell.length_b   1.000
_cell.length_c   1.000
_cell.angle_alpha   90.00
_cell.angle_beta   90.00
_cell.angle_gamma   90.00
#
_symmetry.space_group_name_H-M   'P 1'
#
loop_
_entity.id
_entity.type
_entity.pdbx_description
1 polymer ?
#
loop_
_entity_poly.entity_id
_entity_poly.type
_entity_poly.pdbx_seq_one_letter_code
_entity_poly.pdbx_strand_id
1 'polypeptide(L)'
;MRVEPFAMERMQSTYENLVDFNLSESGVHPLKLRELVDDDESREALLGESLRYTQTNGTDALRTLVAGLYPGATASHIQITNGGAEANYLAMWRLVGPADQVVVMTPNYGQTWGLAHAFGAEALSWPLQPPRPGHGWRIDADALAARVTPNTRLIVICNPNNPTGARFEAGDLDRIAEIARRHGSWILSDEIYCGAERDGRQTPTMWGRTDRVVITGGLSKAYGLPGLRIGWAVGPPDLIASLWEHHDYTTIAPGALSDALARRALDPVRRSRILERTRQILTDNFPVVRAWLDSHGDLFSYAPPDAGAIVYVRYRLALNSTQLVTRLRTEKSVLVVPGDHFGMDGYLRIGFGDEPSYLRAGLGRVSELLASVMNAI
;
A
#
# COMPACT_ATOMS: atom_id res chain seq x y z
N MET A 1 -1.82 17.36 19.69
CA MET A 1 -1.85 16.70 18.36
C MET A 1 -3.27 16.83 17.78
N ARG A 2 -3.42 17.42 16.60
CA ARG A 2 -4.69 17.46 15.86
C ARG A 2 -4.51 16.66 14.58
N VAL A 3 -5.34 15.63 14.38
CA VAL A 3 -5.30 14.77 13.19
C VAL A 3 -6.40 15.24 12.23
N GLU A 4 -6.03 15.54 10.99
CA GLU A 4 -6.99 15.80 9.93
C GLU A 4 -7.62 14.48 9.44
N PRO A 5 -8.90 14.49 9.04
CA PRO A 5 -9.51 13.29 8.49
C PRO A 5 -8.75 12.81 7.26
N PHE A 6 -8.36 11.53 7.25
CA PHE A 6 -7.77 10.89 6.09
C PHE A 6 -8.87 10.61 5.05
N ALA A 7 -9.03 11.52 4.09
CA ALA A 7 -10.19 11.57 3.20
C ALA A 7 -10.48 10.24 2.47
N MET A 8 -9.45 9.57 1.96
CA MET A 8 -9.59 8.30 1.26
C MET A 8 -10.13 7.19 2.18
N GLU A 9 -9.48 6.99 3.33
CA GLU A 9 -9.92 5.98 4.31
C GLU A 9 -11.31 6.28 4.86
N ARG A 10 -11.60 7.56 5.10
CA ARG A 10 -12.92 8.00 5.56
C ARG A 10 -14.02 7.67 4.55
N MET A 11 -13.75 7.90 3.26
CA MET A 11 -14.67 7.57 2.18
C MET A 11 -14.86 6.04 2.08
N GLN A 12 -13.78 5.27 2.04
CA GLN A 12 -13.85 3.81 1.95
C GLN A 12 -14.61 3.23 3.16
N SER A 13 -14.19 3.53 4.39
CA SER A 13 -14.84 3.06 5.63
C SER A 13 -16.33 3.40 5.70
N THR A 14 -16.73 4.53 5.10
CA THR A 14 -18.13 4.96 5.12
C THR A 14 -18.98 4.24 4.09
N TYR A 15 -18.42 3.93 2.90
CA TYR A 15 -19.23 3.56 1.75
C TYR A 15 -18.93 2.18 1.16
N GLU A 16 -17.79 1.55 1.46
CA GLU A 16 -17.37 0.30 0.82
C GLU A 16 -18.34 -0.87 0.99
N ASN A 17 -19.08 -0.88 2.10
CA ASN A 17 -20.09 -1.89 2.41
C ASN A 17 -21.54 -1.46 2.05
N LEU A 18 -21.70 -0.29 1.42
CA LEU A 18 -22.99 0.29 1.07
C LEU A 18 -23.24 0.36 -0.44
N VAL A 19 -22.26 -0.05 -1.25
CA VAL A 19 -22.34 -0.06 -2.71
C VAL A 19 -22.40 -1.49 -3.23
N ASP A 20 -23.00 -1.66 -4.42
CA ASP A 20 -23.04 -2.96 -5.09
C ASP A 20 -21.66 -3.37 -5.62
N PHE A 21 -20.85 -2.38 -6.06
CA PHE A 21 -19.54 -2.61 -6.66
C PHE A 21 -18.49 -1.73 -5.99
N ASN A 22 -17.70 -2.34 -5.11
CA ASN A 22 -16.55 -1.69 -4.49
C ASN A 22 -15.29 -1.92 -5.36
N LEU A 23 -15.00 -0.99 -6.25
CA LEU A 23 -13.75 -0.95 -7.03
C LEU A 23 -12.73 0.03 -6.43
N SER A 24 -12.86 0.38 -5.15
CA SER A 24 -11.91 1.22 -4.44
C SER A 24 -10.81 0.44 -3.74
N GLU A 25 -10.95 -0.88 -3.58
CA GLU A 25 -9.93 -1.72 -2.97
C GLU A 25 -8.64 -1.80 -3.81
N SER A 26 -7.49 -1.91 -3.13
CA SER A 26 -6.17 -1.94 -3.77
C SER A 26 -5.44 -3.28 -3.65
N GLY A 27 -6.03 -4.24 -2.96
CA GLY A 27 -5.57 -5.62 -2.88
C GLY A 27 -6.35 -6.54 -3.82
N VAL A 28 -5.97 -7.82 -3.84
CA VAL A 28 -6.76 -8.87 -4.49
C VAL A 28 -7.86 -9.36 -3.53
N HIS A 29 -8.92 -9.97 -4.09
CA HIS A 29 -9.98 -10.55 -3.27
C HIS A 29 -9.39 -11.53 -2.25
N PRO A 30 -9.87 -11.47 -0.97
CA PRO A 30 -9.21 -12.14 0.14
C PRO A 30 -9.34 -13.67 0.04
N LEU A 31 -8.32 -14.35 0.58
CA LEU A 31 -8.37 -15.78 0.85
C LEU A 31 -9.42 -16.08 1.93
N LYS A 32 -10.12 -17.19 1.78
CA LYS A 32 -10.96 -17.76 2.82
C LYS A 32 -10.10 -18.54 3.80
N LEU A 33 -10.50 -18.60 5.07
CA LEU A 33 -9.75 -19.31 6.10
C LEU A 33 -9.46 -20.78 5.70
N ARG A 34 -10.41 -21.46 5.06
CA ARG A 34 -10.25 -22.85 4.57
C ARG A 34 -9.16 -23.02 3.52
N GLU A 35 -8.77 -21.96 2.80
CA GLU A 35 -7.70 -22.00 1.79
C GLU A 35 -6.32 -21.85 2.44
N LEU A 36 -6.29 -21.29 3.66
CA LEU A 36 -5.06 -21.16 4.45
C LEU A 36 -4.86 -22.34 5.39
N VAL A 37 -5.96 -22.96 5.86
CA VAL A 37 -6.00 -24.10 6.78
C VAL A 37 -6.65 -25.27 6.05
N ASP A 38 -5.89 -25.91 5.15
CA ASP A 38 -6.39 -26.83 4.11
C ASP A 38 -6.22 -28.33 4.45
N ASP A 39 -5.56 -28.67 5.58
CA ASP A 39 -5.36 -30.02 6.09
C ASP A 39 -5.87 -30.15 7.54
N ASP A 40 -6.13 -31.40 7.98
CA ASP A 40 -6.69 -31.70 9.31
C ASP A 40 -5.73 -31.33 10.44
N GLU A 41 -4.43 -31.55 10.28
CA GLU A 41 -3.41 -31.19 11.26
C GLU A 41 -3.41 -29.68 11.54
N SER A 42 -3.47 -28.89 10.50
CA SER A 42 -3.51 -27.45 10.65
C SER A 42 -4.82 -26.90 11.23
N ARG A 43 -5.95 -27.60 10.97
CA ARG A 43 -7.24 -27.26 11.61
C ARG A 43 -7.18 -27.54 13.10
N GLU A 44 -6.71 -28.72 13.50
CA GLU A 44 -6.58 -29.07 14.91
C GLU A 44 -5.56 -28.17 15.62
N ALA A 45 -4.43 -27.85 14.99
CA ALA A 45 -3.45 -26.92 15.55
C ALA A 45 -4.05 -25.53 15.77
N LEU A 46 -4.86 -25.01 14.82
CA LEU A 46 -5.52 -23.71 14.95
C LEU A 46 -6.61 -23.74 16.04
N LEU A 47 -7.39 -24.82 16.12
CA LEU A 47 -8.42 -24.98 17.17
C LEU A 47 -7.80 -25.15 18.55
N GLY A 48 -6.59 -25.71 18.64
CA GLY A 48 -5.83 -25.85 19.88
C GLY A 48 -5.02 -24.60 20.27
N GLU A 49 -5.03 -23.53 19.46
CA GLU A 49 -4.25 -22.31 19.75
C GLU A 49 -4.76 -21.61 21.01
N SER A 50 -3.85 -21.27 21.92
CA SER A 50 -4.19 -20.55 23.15
C SER A 50 -4.45 -19.08 22.88
N LEU A 51 -5.60 -18.55 23.30
CA LEU A 51 -5.99 -17.13 23.13
C LEU A 51 -5.33 -16.19 24.16
N ARG A 52 -4.12 -16.47 24.57
CA ARG A 52 -3.28 -15.60 25.42
C ARG A 52 -2.59 -14.51 24.61
N TYR A 53 -2.01 -13.53 25.28
CA TYR A 53 -1.11 -12.60 24.63
C TYR A 53 0.08 -13.36 24.00
N THR A 54 0.40 -13.01 22.76
CA THR A 54 1.64 -13.41 22.09
C THR A 54 2.82 -12.61 22.69
N GLN A 55 4.04 -12.85 22.22
CA GLN A 55 5.11 -11.89 22.42
C GLN A 55 4.67 -10.55 21.80
N THR A 56 4.82 -9.45 22.55
CA THR A 56 4.21 -8.17 22.17
C THR A 56 4.85 -7.55 20.92
N ASN A 57 6.08 -7.89 20.58
CA ASN A 57 6.73 -7.56 19.31
C ASN A 57 6.52 -8.61 18.20
N GLY A 58 5.62 -9.56 18.41
CA GLY A 58 5.39 -10.74 17.55
C GLY A 58 6.20 -11.97 18.01
N THR A 59 5.68 -13.17 17.77
CA THR A 59 6.40 -14.40 18.12
C THR A 59 7.75 -14.49 17.40
N ASP A 60 8.74 -15.12 18.03
CA ASP A 60 10.05 -15.36 17.40
C ASP A 60 9.92 -16.08 16.07
N ALA A 61 8.99 -17.03 15.99
CA ALA A 61 8.71 -17.76 14.75
C ALA A 61 8.21 -16.84 13.65
N LEU A 62 7.26 -15.94 13.94
CA LEU A 62 6.75 -15.01 12.92
C LEU A 62 7.81 -13.98 12.53
N ARG A 63 8.54 -13.42 13.50
CA ARG A 63 9.63 -12.47 13.22
C ARG A 63 10.74 -13.10 12.36
N THR A 64 11.07 -14.37 12.61
CA THR A 64 12.07 -15.12 11.83
C THR A 64 11.60 -15.31 10.38
N LEU A 65 10.31 -15.66 10.16
CA LEU A 65 9.74 -15.80 8.82
C LEU A 65 9.76 -14.46 8.07
N VAL A 66 9.40 -13.37 8.73
CA VAL A 66 9.46 -12.02 8.12
C VAL A 66 10.91 -11.63 7.83
N ALA A 67 11.85 -11.88 8.76
CA ALA A 67 13.28 -11.60 8.54
C ALA A 67 13.81 -12.32 7.30
N GLY A 68 13.37 -13.54 7.04
CA GLY A 68 13.73 -14.30 5.83
C GLY A 68 13.33 -13.66 4.50
N LEU A 69 12.50 -12.61 4.52
CA LEU A 69 12.14 -11.84 3.33
C LEU A 69 13.21 -10.77 2.99
N TYR A 70 14.09 -10.45 3.93
CA TYR A 70 15.06 -9.36 3.84
C TYR A 70 16.48 -9.89 4.03
N PRO A 71 17.34 -9.82 3.00
CA PRO A 71 18.69 -10.39 3.08
C PRO A 71 19.50 -9.87 4.29
N GLY A 72 20.02 -10.79 5.09
CA GLY A 72 20.83 -10.46 6.28
C GLY A 72 20.04 -9.98 7.51
N ALA A 73 18.70 -9.85 7.42
CA ALA A 73 17.90 -9.53 8.60
C ALA A 73 17.73 -10.73 9.53
N THR A 74 17.54 -10.44 10.80
CA THR A 74 17.23 -11.41 11.87
C THR A 74 15.98 -10.98 12.62
N ALA A 75 15.45 -11.80 13.50
CA ALA A 75 14.27 -11.46 14.30
C ALA A 75 14.42 -10.15 15.09
N SER A 76 15.65 -9.73 15.44
CA SER A 76 15.89 -8.44 16.12
C SER A 76 15.67 -7.20 15.24
N HIS A 77 15.60 -7.39 13.93
CA HIS A 77 15.30 -6.32 12.98
C HIS A 77 13.78 -6.16 12.70
N ILE A 78 12.92 -6.95 13.36
CA ILE A 78 11.51 -7.05 13.03
C ILE A 78 10.62 -6.68 14.22
N GLN A 79 9.68 -5.75 14.01
CA GLN A 79 8.51 -5.49 14.83
C GLN A 79 7.25 -5.92 14.08
N ILE A 80 6.47 -6.84 14.64
CA ILE A 80 5.15 -7.19 14.10
C ILE A 80 4.11 -6.19 14.62
N THR A 81 3.17 -5.82 13.75
CA THR A 81 2.15 -4.80 14.00
C THR A 81 0.76 -5.28 13.56
N ASN A 82 -0.28 -4.60 14.00
CA ASN A 82 -1.66 -4.87 13.58
C ASN A 82 -1.96 -4.21 12.21
N GLY A 83 -1.25 -4.66 11.19
CA GLY A 83 -1.28 -4.19 9.81
C GLY A 83 -0.21 -3.15 9.50
N GLY A 84 0.05 -2.94 8.19
CA GLY A 84 1.06 -1.98 7.72
C GLY A 84 0.76 -0.52 8.16
N ALA A 85 -0.52 -0.18 8.34
CA ALA A 85 -0.90 1.15 8.82
C ALA A 85 -0.36 1.46 10.23
N GLU A 86 -0.35 0.46 11.14
CA GLU A 86 0.27 0.63 12.45
C GLU A 86 1.79 0.69 12.35
N ALA A 87 2.42 -0.08 11.46
CA ALA A 87 3.85 0.00 11.21
C ALA A 87 4.27 1.40 10.75
N ASN A 88 3.54 1.99 9.80
CA ASN A 88 3.74 3.37 9.35
C ASN A 88 3.53 4.37 10.50
N TYR A 89 2.48 4.19 11.31
CA TYR A 89 2.19 5.06 12.45
C TYR A 89 3.32 5.07 13.47
N LEU A 90 3.79 3.89 13.89
CA LEU A 90 4.88 3.74 14.86
C LEU A 90 6.19 4.36 14.32
N ALA A 91 6.53 4.11 13.05
CA ALA A 91 7.71 4.69 12.41
C ALA A 91 7.64 6.23 12.39
N MET A 92 6.50 6.79 11.98
CA MET A 92 6.29 8.23 11.99
C MET A 92 6.34 8.81 13.40
N TRP A 93 5.66 8.18 14.37
CA TRP A 93 5.64 8.64 15.76
C TRP A 93 7.03 8.65 16.39
N ARG A 94 7.84 7.62 16.10
CA ARG A 94 9.20 7.52 16.64
C ARG A 94 10.19 8.47 15.99
N LEU A 95 10.05 8.72 14.70
CA LEU A 95 11.07 9.42 13.92
C LEU A 95 10.80 10.91 13.73
N VAL A 96 9.54 11.34 13.82
CA VAL A 96 9.09 12.68 13.43
C VAL A 96 8.60 13.46 14.64
N GLY A 97 9.13 14.65 14.82
CA GLY A 97 8.72 15.59 15.86
C GLY A 97 8.43 16.98 15.32
N PRO A 98 8.03 17.90 16.23
CA PRO A 98 7.82 19.31 15.86
C PRO A 98 9.09 19.92 15.25
N ALA A 99 8.91 20.76 14.22
CA ALA A 99 9.95 21.43 13.45
C ALA A 99 10.83 20.53 12.56
N ASP A 100 10.60 19.21 12.53
CA ASP A 100 11.19 18.34 11.52
C ASP A 100 10.58 18.60 10.15
N GLN A 101 11.34 18.31 9.10
CA GLN A 101 10.85 18.30 7.71
C GLN A 101 10.72 16.85 7.23
N VAL A 102 9.58 16.53 6.62
CA VAL A 102 9.30 15.22 6.01
C VAL A 102 9.07 15.41 4.51
N VAL A 103 9.92 14.81 3.69
CA VAL A 103 9.75 14.81 2.23
C VAL A 103 8.99 13.57 1.81
N VAL A 104 7.79 13.73 1.23
CA VAL A 104 6.90 12.63 0.88
C VAL A 104 6.80 12.52 -0.65
N MET A 105 7.08 11.34 -1.19
CA MET A 105 6.76 10.99 -2.58
C MET A 105 5.27 11.20 -2.84
N THR A 106 4.89 11.87 -3.93
CA THR A 106 3.49 12.08 -4.31
C THR A 106 3.24 11.75 -5.79
N PRO A 107 2.06 11.23 -6.16
CA PRO A 107 0.97 10.83 -5.27
C PRO A 107 1.35 9.63 -4.38
N ASN A 108 0.75 9.54 -3.21
CA ASN A 108 1.00 8.47 -2.24
C ASN A 108 -0.21 8.26 -1.32
N TYR A 109 -0.17 7.17 -0.55
CA TYR A 109 -1.09 6.91 0.55
C TYR A 109 -0.96 8.01 1.61
N GLY A 110 -2.05 8.72 1.89
CA GLY A 110 -2.04 9.99 2.63
C GLY A 110 -1.72 9.88 4.13
N GLN A 111 -1.57 8.67 4.68
CA GLN A 111 -1.33 8.47 6.12
C GLN A 111 -0.09 9.21 6.62
N THR A 112 1.05 9.05 5.96
CA THR A 112 2.31 9.66 6.39
C THR A 112 2.29 11.18 6.27
N TRP A 113 1.60 11.71 5.27
CA TRP A 113 1.36 13.14 5.11
C TRP A 113 0.56 13.71 6.29
N GLY A 114 -0.59 13.09 6.60
CA GLY A 114 -1.42 13.51 7.73
C GLY A 114 -0.73 13.37 9.09
N LEU A 115 0.06 12.32 9.27
CA LEU A 115 0.84 12.11 10.50
C LEU A 115 1.98 13.14 10.66
N ALA A 116 2.67 13.52 9.57
CA ALA A 116 3.69 14.57 9.63
C ALA A 116 3.09 15.87 10.18
N HIS A 117 1.96 16.33 9.64
CA HIS A 117 1.23 17.50 10.15
C HIS A 117 0.76 17.30 11.60
N ALA A 118 0.23 16.13 11.94
CA ALA A 118 -0.26 15.83 13.29
C ALA A 118 0.86 15.88 14.35
N PHE A 119 2.08 15.53 13.97
CA PHE A 119 3.26 15.61 14.85
C PHE A 119 3.95 16.97 14.83
N GLY A 120 3.42 17.94 14.05
CA GLY A 120 3.94 19.31 13.98
C GLY A 120 5.12 19.50 13.04
N ALA A 121 5.35 18.55 12.14
CA ALA A 121 6.40 18.61 11.14
C ALA A 121 5.88 19.31 9.86
N GLU A 122 6.82 19.84 9.09
CA GLU A 122 6.58 20.34 7.74
C GLU A 122 6.57 19.16 6.75
N ALA A 123 5.47 18.95 6.03
CA ALA A 123 5.41 17.96 4.96
C ALA A 123 5.66 18.61 3.59
N LEU A 124 6.67 18.15 2.87
CA LEU A 124 7.01 18.60 1.52
C LEU A 124 6.70 17.53 0.49
N SER A 125 5.96 17.90 -0.54
CA SER A 125 5.68 17.02 -1.69
C SER A 125 6.92 16.87 -2.57
N TRP A 126 7.23 15.60 -2.90
CA TRP A 126 8.17 15.23 -3.94
C TRP A 126 7.43 14.47 -5.05
N PRO A 127 7.00 15.17 -6.12
CA PRO A 127 6.14 14.59 -7.13
C PRO A 127 6.89 13.60 -8.03
N LEU A 128 6.25 12.46 -8.30
CA LEU A 128 6.61 11.57 -9.38
C LEU A 128 6.40 12.25 -10.73
N GLN A 129 7.25 11.94 -11.70
CA GLN A 129 7.03 12.35 -13.07
C GLN A 129 5.87 11.54 -13.67
N PRO A 130 4.84 12.21 -14.21
CA PRO A 130 3.69 11.54 -14.80
C PRO A 130 4.09 10.75 -16.06
N PRO A 131 3.28 9.76 -16.46
CA PRO A 131 3.54 8.94 -17.63
C PRO A 131 3.64 9.78 -18.91
N ARG A 132 4.54 9.35 -19.80
CA ARG A 132 4.67 9.85 -21.18
C ARG A 132 4.54 8.67 -22.16
N PRO A 133 4.28 8.89 -23.44
CA PRO A 133 4.23 7.82 -24.42
C PRO A 133 5.45 6.89 -24.32
N GLY A 134 5.22 5.59 -24.09
CA GLY A 134 6.26 4.57 -23.91
C GLY A 134 6.93 4.51 -22.53
N HIS A 135 6.53 5.35 -21.58
CA HIS A 135 7.11 5.40 -20.24
C HIS A 135 6.02 5.47 -19.16
N GLY A 136 6.19 4.71 -18.08
CA GLY A 136 5.35 4.77 -16.86
C GLY A 136 5.69 5.97 -15.97
N TRP A 137 5.17 5.93 -14.76
CA TRP A 137 5.53 6.86 -13.68
C TRP A 137 7.01 6.67 -13.30
N ARG A 138 7.71 7.76 -13.02
CA ARG A 138 9.14 7.74 -12.72
C ARG A 138 9.50 8.64 -11.55
N ILE A 139 10.59 8.28 -10.88
CA ILE A 139 11.26 9.09 -9.87
C ILE A 139 12.04 10.22 -10.55
N ASP A 140 11.98 11.40 -9.95
CA ASP A 140 12.87 12.53 -10.22
C ASP A 140 13.81 12.71 -9.02
N ALA A 141 14.99 12.11 -9.09
CA ALA A 141 15.95 12.16 -8.00
C ALA A 141 16.59 13.54 -7.85
N ASP A 142 16.69 14.33 -8.93
CA ASP A 142 17.22 15.70 -8.85
C ASP A 142 16.20 16.61 -8.16
N ALA A 143 14.92 16.43 -8.43
CA ALA A 143 13.85 17.12 -7.70
C ALA A 143 13.82 16.72 -6.21
N LEU A 144 14.16 15.47 -5.85
CA LEU A 144 14.35 15.07 -4.45
C LEU A 144 15.52 15.80 -3.83
N ALA A 145 16.69 15.77 -4.47
CA ALA A 145 17.92 16.42 -3.99
C ALA A 145 17.73 17.91 -3.73
N ALA A 146 16.92 18.59 -4.57
CA ALA A 146 16.59 20.01 -4.39
C ALA A 146 15.67 20.30 -3.18
N ARG A 147 14.96 19.29 -2.65
CA ARG A 147 14.03 19.42 -1.52
C ARG A 147 14.62 19.01 -0.19
N VAL A 148 15.57 18.07 -0.21
CA VAL A 148 16.19 17.55 1.01
C VAL A 148 17.19 18.57 1.54
N THR A 149 17.05 18.91 2.82
CA THR A 149 17.88 19.89 3.54
C THR A 149 18.43 19.24 4.82
N PRO A 150 19.36 19.89 5.55
CA PRO A 150 19.78 19.40 6.86
C PRO A 150 18.65 19.24 7.89
N ASN A 151 17.49 19.90 7.68
CA ASN A 151 16.31 19.77 8.52
C ASN A 151 15.40 18.61 8.09
N THR A 152 15.67 17.96 6.95
CA THR A 152 14.89 16.82 6.47
C THR A 152 15.17 15.61 7.35
N ARG A 153 14.24 15.32 8.22
CA ARG A 153 14.30 14.17 9.14
C ARG A 153 13.98 12.85 8.45
N LEU A 154 13.00 12.86 7.54
CA LEU A 154 12.47 11.65 6.94
C LEU A 154 12.13 11.87 5.47
N ILE A 155 12.50 10.90 4.64
CA ILE A 155 12.04 10.75 3.26
C ILE A 155 11.08 9.56 3.21
N VAL A 156 9.87 9.75 2.68
CA VAL A 156 8.85 8.69 2.59
C VAL A 156 8.67 8.28 1.14
N ILE A 157 8.81 6.99 0.88
CA ILE A 157 8.56 6.37 -0.42
C ILE A 157 7.56 5.23 -0.28
N CYS A 158 6.90 4.87 -1.37
CA CYS A 158 6.06 3.67 -1.50
C CYS A 158 6.47 2.93 -2.77
N ASN A 159 6.96 1.70 -2.65
CA ASN A 159 7.45 0.90 -3.77
C ASN A 159 7.10 -0.58 -3.61
N PRO A 160 6.20 -1.13 -4.42
CA PRO A 160 5.41 -0.48 -5.49
C PRO A 160 4.45 0.59 -4.98
N ASN A 161 4.19 1.61 -5.81
CA ASN A 161 3.51 2.82 -5.39
C ASN A 161 1.96 2.70 -5.41
N ASN A 162 1.32 3.20 -4.40
CA ASN A 162 -0.11 3.51 -4.39
C ASN A 162 -0.27 5.05 -4.54
N PRO A 163 -1.00 5.55 -5.56
CA PRO A 163 -2.02 4.88 -6.36
C PRO A 163 -1.57 4.38 -7.74
N THR A 164 -0.33 4.60 -8.15
CA THR A 164 0.08 4.46 -9.56
C THR A 164 0.34 3.02 -10.00
N GLY A 165 0.60 2.11 -9.05
CA GLY A 165 1.06 0.75 -9.34
C GLY A 165 2.49 0.69 -9.93
N ALA A 166 3.21 1.80 -9.93
CA ALA A 166 4.57 1.86 -10.46
C ALA A 166 5.56 1.16 -9.54
N ARG A 167 6.51 0.46 -10.14
CA ARG A 167 7.68 -0.13 -9.51
C ARG A 167 8.92 0.66 -9.89
N PHE A 168 9.74 1.02 -8.92
CA PHE A 168 11.00 1.72 -9.13
C PHE A 168 12.17 0.74 -9.10
N GLU A 169 13.19 1.03 -9.89
CA GLU A 169 14.31 0.14 -10.09
C GLU A 169 15.39 0.34 -8.99
N ALA A 170 16.30 -0.63 -8.89
CA ALA A 170 17.36 -0.60 -7.88
C ALA A 170 18.21 0.69 -7.92
N GLY A 171 18.52 1.18 -9.12
CA GLY A 171 19.28 2.41 -9.31
C GLY A 171 18.57 3.67 -8.79
N ASP A 172 17.24 3.71 -8.88
CA ASP A 172 16.44 4.80 -8.30
C ASP A 172 16.55 4.79 -6.77
N LEU A 173 16.44 3.61 -6.16
CA LEU A 173 16.55 3.44 -4.72
C LEU A 173 17.96 3.77 -4.21
N ASP A 174 19.01 3.42 -4.97
CA ASP A 174 20.40 3.76 -4.64
C ASP A 174 20.62 5.27 -4.62
N ARG A 175 20.04 6.01 -5.59
CA ARG A 175 20.09 7.48 -5.62
C ARG A 175 19.36 8.12 -4.45
N ILE A 176 18.18 7.60 -4.09
CA ILE A 176 17.43 8.08 -2.90
C ILE A 176 18.25 7.85 -1.64
N ALA A 177 18.84 6.65 -1.48
CA ALA A 177 19.68 6.32 -0.33
C ALA A 177 20.93 7.22 -0.23
N GLU A 178 21.54 7.55 -1.37
CA GLU A 178 22.67 8.47 -1.42
C GLU A 178 22.29 9.89 -0.97
N ILE A 179 21.15 10.41 -1.45
CA ILE A 179 20.64 11.72 -1.04
C ILE A 179 20.35 11.73 0.48
N ALA A 180 19.65 10.70 0.98
CA ALA A 180 19.34 10.59 2.41
C ALA A 180 20.61 10.56 3.26
N ARG A 181 21.63 9.78 2.89
CA ARG A 181 22.92 9.68 3.61
C ARG A 181 23.66 11.01 3.70
N ARG A 182 23.67 11.80 2.63
CA ARG A 182 24.35 13.13 2.60
C ARG A 182 23.77 14.09 3.64
N HIS A 183 22.48 13.99 3.94
CA HIS A 183 21.78 14.86 4.88
C HIS A 183 21.50 14.21 6.25
N GLY A 184 21.84 12.93 6.42
CA GLY A 184 21.55 12.19 7.63
C GLY A 184 20.06 11.90 7.85
N SER A 185 19.27 11.93 6.78
CA SER A 185 17.83 11.67 6.83
C SER A 185 17.53 10.18 6.94
N TRP A 186 16.42 9.84 7.60
CA TRP A 186 15.83 8.51 7.56
C TRP A 186 15.04 8.29 6.26
N ILE A 187 14.86 7.03 5.89
CA ILE A 187 13.94 6.63 4.81
C ILE A 187 12.89 5.72 5.41
N LEU A 188 11.61 6.05 5.21
CA LEU A 188 10.47 5.14 5.39
C LEU A 188 10.06 4.63 4.00
N SER A 189 10.23 3.33 3.78
CA SER A 189 9.84 2.66 2.54
C SER A 189 8.63 1.77 2.81
N ASP A 190 7.47 2.18 2.34
CA ASP A 190 6.27 1.36 2.36
C ASP A 190 6.31 0.36 1.20
N GLU A 191 6.54 -0.91 1.53
CA GLU A 191 6.68 -2.02 0.58
C GLU A 191 5.48 -2.99 0.63
N ILE A 192 4.31 -2.49 1.05
CA ILE A 192 3.10 -3.31 1.27
C ILE A 192 2.63 -4.07 0.02
N TYR A 193 3.00 -3.61 -1.19
CA TYR A 193 2.63 -4.24 -2.46
C TYR A 193 3.70 -5.19 -3.01
N CYS A 194 4.85 -5.36 -2.34
CA CYS A 194 5.85 -6.35 -2.72
C CYS A 194 5.26 -7.76 -2.72
N GLY A 195 5.46 -8.49 -3.81
CA GLY A 195 4.83 -9.78 -4.07
C GLY A 195 3.61 -9.72 -4.99
N ALA A 196 3.12 -8.51 -5.30
CA ALA A 196 2.01 -8.27 -6.23
C ALA A 196 2.49 -7.76 -7.60
N GLU A 197 3.69 -8.09 -8.02
CA GLU A 197 4.23 -7.74 -9.33
C GLU A 197 3.58 -8.61 -10.42
N ARG A 198 3.05 -7.97 -11.47
CA ARG A 198 2.34 -8.66 -12.56
C ARG A 198 3.28 -9.48 -13.46
N ASP A 199 4.50 -8.99 -13.66
CA ASP A 199 5.52 -9.65 -14.50
C ASP A 199 6.36 -10.69 -13.75
N GLY A 200 6.13 -10.87 -12.45
CA GLY A 200 6.86 -11.78 -11.59
C GLY A 200 8.26 -11.34 -11.20
N ARG A 201 8.74 -10.19 -11.67
CA ARG A 201 10.03 -9.64 -11.25
C ARG A 201 9.87 -8.98 -9.89
N GLN A 202 10.63 -9.45 -8.92
CA GLN A 202 10.59 -8.92 -7.56
C GLN A 202 10.94 -7.42 -7.54
N THR A 203 10.14 -6.64 -6.81
CA THR A 203 10.43 -5.24 -6.53
C THR A 203 11.71 -5.12 -5.68
N PRO A 204 12.65 -4.25 -6.07
CA PRO A 204 13.81 -3.97 -5.23
C PRO A 204 13.39 -3.36 -3.89
N THR A 205 13.97 -3.85 -2.79
CA THR A 205 13.76 -3.30 -1.45
C THR A 205 14.74 -2.16 -1.16
N MET A 206 14.33 -1.23 -0.30
CA MET A 206 15.24 -0.23 0.28
C MET A 206 16.14 -0.83 1.38
N TRP A 207 15.82 -2.02 1.90
CA TRP A 207 16.63 -2.72 2.91
C TRP A 207 18.06 -2.96 2.43
N GLY A 208 19.02 -2.67 3.30
CA GLY A 208 20.46 -2.85 3.02
C GLY A 208 21.10 -1.74 2.18
N ARG A 209 20.37 -0.69 1.76
CA ARG A 209 20.91 0.43 0.99
C ARG A 209 21.39 1.59 1.84
N THR A 210 20.91 1.69 3.07
CA THR A 210 21.36 2.67 4.08
C THR A 210 21.04 2.14 5.48
N ASP A 211 21.82 2.59 6.47
CA ASP A 211 21.60 2.22 7.87
C ASP A 211 20.40 2.96 8.50
N ARG A 212 19.99 4.09 7.93
CA ARG A 212 18.84 4.87 8.40
C ARG A 212 17.60 4.58 7.56
N VAL A 213 17.10 3.37 7.71
CA VAL A 213 15.93 2.90 6.97
C VAL A 213 14.94 2.20 7.88
N VAL A 214 13.67 2.38 7.63
CA VAL A 214 12.58 1.56 8.11
C VAL A 214 11.72 1.13 6.93
N ILE A 215 11.55 -0.18 6.76
CA ILE A 215 10.65 -0.76 5.77
C ILE A 215 9.35 -1.08 6.48
N THR A 216 8.23 -0.84 5.85
CA THR A 216 6.94 -1.34 6.31
C THR A 216 6.33 -2.28 5.27
N GLY A 217 5.66 -3.31 5.76
CA GLY A 217 5.04 -4.33 4.93
C GLY A 217 3.88 -5.01 5.65
N GLY A 218 3.27 -5.99 5.02
CA GLY A 218 2.17 -6.71 5.64
C GLY A 218 1.45 -7.68 4.71
N LEU A 219 0.44 -8.36 5.26
CA LEU A 219 -0.29 -9.41 4.57
C LEU A 219 -1.56 -8.90 3.84
N SER A 220 -1.86 -7.61 3.91
CA SER A 220 -3.14 -7.06 3.45
C SER A 220 -3.30 -7.03 1.93
N LYS A 221 -2.23 -6.80 1.16
CA LYS A 221 -2.31 -6.50 -0.28
C LYS A 221 -1.86 -7.68 -1.14
N ALA A 222 -0.55 -7.94 -1.21
CA ALA A 222 0.01 -9.02 -2.03
C ALA A 222 -0.45 -10.42 -1.56
N TYR A 223 -0.73 -10.60 -0.29
CA TYR A 223 -1.13 -11.89 0.25
C TYR A 223 -2.66 -12.10 0.27
N GLY A 224 -3.47 -11.06 0.02
CA GLY A 224 -4.93 -11.15 0.08
C GLY A 224 -5.46 -11.57 1.45
N LEU A 225 -4.81 -11.11 2.53
CA LEU A 225 -5.17 -11.44 3.92
C LEU A 225 -5.38 -10.18 4.78
N PRO A 226 -6.17 -9.18 4.31
CA PRO A 226 -6.37 -7.94 5.05
C PRO A 226 -7.03 -8.14 6.41
N GLY A 227 -7.89 -9.16 6.55
CA GLY A 227 -8.61 -9.48 7.77
C GLY A 227 -7.74 -10.01 8.91
N LEU A 228 -6.53 -10.50 8.63
CA LEU A 228 -5.58 -10.93 9.67
C LEU A 228 -4.99 -9.75 10.45
N ARG A 229 -5.03 -8.54 9.90
CA ARG A 229 -4.42 -7.37 10.53
C ARG A 229 -2.96 -7.61 10.96
N ILE A 230 -2.15 -8.21 10.09
CA ILE A 230 -0.70 -8.40 10.33
C ILE A 230 0.10 -7.56 9.33
N GLY A 231 0.98 -6.75 9.90
CA GLY A 231 2.03 -6.00 9.23
C GLY A 231 3.33 -6.09 10.02
N TRP A 232 4.34 -5.41 9.54
CA TRP A 232 5.65 -5.37 10.18
C TRP A 232 6.42 -4.10 9.83
N ALA A 233 7.32 -3.72 10.74
CA ALA A 233 8.41 -2.80 10.46
C ALA A 233 9.73 -3.58 10.47
N VAL A 234 10.64 -3.24 9.55
CA VAL A 234 12.00 -3.76 9.47
C VAL A 234 12.98 -2.60 9.56
N GLY A 235 13.94 -2.68 10.46
CA GLY A 235 14.91 -1.60 10.66
C GLY A 235 16.10 -2.03 11.52
N PRO A 236 17.04 -1.13 11.80
CA PRO A 236 18.11 -1.39 12.74
C PRO A 236 17.58 -1.82 14.13
N PRO A 237 18.25 -2.74 14.85
CA PRO A 237 17.75 -3.28 16.12
C PRO A 237 17.37 -2.21 17.15
N ASP A 238 18.16 -1.14 17.28
CA ASP A 238 17.89 -0.05 18.23
C ASP A 238 16.60 0.71 17.86
N LEU A 239 16.35 0.92 16.56
CA LEU A 239 15.09 1.51 16.10
C LEU A 239 13.93 0.56 16.42
N ILE A 240 14.07 -0.72 16.11
CA ILE A 240 13.02 -1.73 16.34
C ILE A 240 12.68 -1.83 17.83
N ALA A 241 13.68 -1.83 18.70
CA ALA A 241 13.45 -1.80 20.16
C ALA A 241 12.61 -0.56 20.55
N SER A 242 12.94 0.60 20.00
CA SER A 242 12.19 1.82 20.27
C SER A 242 10.77 1.80 19.67
N LEU A 243 10.56 1.20 18.48
CA LEU A 243 9.20 1.01 17.92
C LEU A 243 8.36 0.08 18.82
N TRP A 244 9.00 -0.91 19.40
CA TRP A 244 8.32 -1.80 20.35
C TRP A 244 7.86 -1.05 21.61
N GLU A 245 8.67 -0.18 22.20
CA GLU A 245 8.26 0.71 23.30
C GLU A 245 7.03 1.57 22.93
N HIS A 246 6.97 2.06 21.68
CA HIS A 246 5.82 2.84 21.22
C HIS A 246 4.58 1.93 20.96
N HIS A 247 4.78 0.68 20.55
CA HIS A 247 3.73 -0.29 20.32
C HIS A 247 2.93 -0.62 21.60
N ASP A 248 3.55 -0.50 22.78
CA ASP A 248 2.88 -0.64 24.07
C ASP A 248 1.75 0.39 24.29
N TYR A 249 1.78 1.52 23.58
CA TYR A 249 0.75 2.57 23.62
C TYR A 249 -0.30 2.47 22.52
N THR A 250 -0.23 1.48 21.64
CA THR A 250 -1.21 1.24 20.57
C THR A 250 -1.97 -0.06 20.83
N THR A 251 -1.59 -1.14 20.19
CA THR A 251 -2.32 -2.41 20.25
C THR A 251 -1.65 -3.44 21.16
N ILE A 252 -0.49 -3.14 21.73
CA ILE A 252 0.30 -3.95 22.67
C ILE A 252 0.87 -5.20 22.01
N ALA A 253 0.04 -6.04 21.38
CA ALA A 253 0.45 -7.29 20.77
C ALA A 253 -0.40 -7.63 19.54
N PRO A 254 0.14 -8.38 18.57
CA PRO A 254 -0.69 -8.98 17.53
C PRO A 254 -1.63 -10.04 18.13
N GLY A 255 -2.79 -10.20 17.51
CA GLY A 255 -3.75 -11.25 17.94
C GLY A 255 -3.15 -12.65 17.76
N ALA A 256 -3.38 -13.55 18.73
CA ALA A 256 -2.82 -14.91 18.72
C ALA A 256 -3.20 -15.70 17.46
N LEU A 257 -4.48 -15.68 17.07
CA LEU A 257 -4.92 -16.35 15.83
C LEU A 257 -4.34 -15.69 14.58
N SER A 258 -4.17 -14.38 14.58
CA SER A 258 -3.57 -13.65 13.47
C SER A 258 -2.08 -14.00 13.31
N ASP A 259 -1.33 -14.10 14.42
CA ASP A 259 0.06 -14.55 14.42
C ASP A 259 0.18 -16.00 13.90
N ALA A 260 -0.64 -16.92 14.41
CA ALA A 260 -0.65 -18.32 13.99
C ALA A 260 -0.93 -18.46 12.48
N LEU A 261 -1.94 -17.75 11.97
CA LEU A 261 -2.28 -17.76 10.55
C LEU A 261 -1.24 -17.06 9.68
N ALA A 262 -0.61 -15.98 10.18
CA ALA A 262 0.47 -15.29 9.49
C ALA A 262 1.73 -16.18 9.35
N ARG A 263 2.10 -16.92 10.41
CA ARG A 263 3.19 -17.91 10.32
C ARG A 263 2.93 -18.94 9.23
N ARG A 264 1.68 -19.37 9.12
CA ARG A 264 1.26 -20.32 8.10
C ARG A 264 1.30 -19.70 6.68
N ALA A 265 0.83 -18.48 6.52
CA ALA A 265 0.85 -17.77 5.24
C ALA A 265 2.27 -17.46 4.76
N LEU A 266 3.20 -17.23 5.70
CA LEU A 266 4.60 -16.91 5.40
C LEU A 266 5.51 -18.15 5.33
N ASP A 267 4.99 -19.36 5.60
CA ASP A 267 5.73 -20.58 5.26
C ASP A 267 6.18 -20.52 3.79
N PRO A 268 7.44 -20.79 3.46
CA PRO A 268 7.98 -20.57 2.13
C PRO A 268 7.17 -21.20 1.00
N VAL A 269 6.66 -22.42 1.20
CA VAL A 269 5.87 -23.14 0.19
C VAL A 269 4.49 -22.51 0.01
N ARG A 270 3.79 -22.22 1.12
CA ARG A 270 2.47 -21.59 1.08
C ARG A 270 2.56 -20.15 0.57
N ARG A 271 3.55 -19.41 1.03
CA ARG A 271 3.83 -18.06 0.55
C ARG A 271 3.96 -18.02 -0.97
N SER A 272 4.74 -18.93 -1.56
CA SER A 272 4.89 -18.99 -3.02
C SER A 272 3.54 -19.19 -3.72
N ARG A 273 2.70 -20.11 -3.23
CA ARG A 273 1.36 -20.37 -3.80
C ARG A 273 0.43 -19.17 -3.67
N ILE A 274 0.45 -18.49 -2.52
CA ILE A 274 -0.37 -17.29 -2.27
C ILE A 274 0.03 -16.16 -3.24
N LEU A 275 1.32 -15.91 -3.40
CA LEU A 275 1.80 -14.86 -4.30
C LEU A 275 1.58 -15.21 -5.78
N GLU A 276 1.66 -16.49 -6.14
CA GLU A 276 1.32 -16.97 -7.48
C GLU A 276 -0.17 -16.75 -7.79
N ARG A 277 -1.07 -17.10 -6.84
CA ARG A 277 -2.50 -16.79 -6.96
C ARG A 277 -2.73 -15.29 -7.19
N THR A 278 -2.10 -14.45 -6.40
CA THR A 278 -2.20 -12.98 -6.55
C THR A 278 -1.76 -12.55 -7.94
N ARG A 279 -0.61 -13.01 -8.41
CA ARG A 279 -0.11 -12.70 -9.75
C ARG A 279 -1.06 -13.15 -10.85
N GLN A 280 -1.65 -14.36 -10.71
CA GLN A 280 -2.63 -14.86 -11.66
C GLN A 280 -3.86 -13.95 -11.73
N ILE A 281 -4.43 -13.53 -10.58
CA ILE A 281 -5.56 -12.60 -10.54
C ILE A 281 -5.21 -11.30 -11.27
N LEU A 282 -4.04 -10.73 -10.99
CA LEU A 282 -3.62 -9.48 -11.62
C LEU A 282 -3.43 -9.61 -13.13
N THR A 283 -2.89 -10.76 -13.57
CA THR A 283 -2.65 -11.05 -14.99
C THR A 283 -3.95 -11.27 -15.75
N ASP A 284 -4.93 -11.91 -15.13
CA ASP A 284 -6.23 -12.20 -15.76
C ASP A 284 -7.14 -10.96 -15.79
N ASN A 285 -7.08 -10.13 -14.75
CA ASN A 285 -8.00 -9.01 -14.60
C ASN A 285 -7.54 -7.73 -15.32
N PHE A 286 -6.24 -7.47 -15.38
CA PHE A 286 -5.78 -6.23 -16.03
C PHE A 286 -6.17 -6.13 -17.50
N PRO A 287 -6.14 -7.19 -18.34
CA PRO A 287 -6.67 -7.13 -19.69
C PRO A 287 -8.15 -6.71 -19.78
N VAL A 288 -8.98 -7.08 -18.79
CA VAL A 288 -10.38 -6.67 -18.71
C VAL A 288 -10.48 -5.16 -18.53
N VAL A 289 -9.73 -4.61 -17.55
CA VAL A 289 -9.72 -3.16 -17.30
C VAL A 289 -9.12 -2.42 -18.48
N ARG A 290 -8.05 -2.91 -19.05
CA ARG A 290 -7.40 -2.32 -20.20
C ARG A 290 -8.35 -2.21 -21.40
N ALA A 291 -9.01 -3.31 -21.76
CA ALA A 291 -9.99 -3.32 -22.87
C ALA A 291 -11.14 -2.35 -22.61
N TRP A 292 -11.59 -2.24 -21.35
CA TRP A 292 -12.62 -1.28 -20.95
C TRP A 292 -12.13 0.17 -21.09
N LEU A 293 -10.92 0.51 -20.60
CA LEU A 293 -10.34 1.84 -20.74
C LEU A 293 -10.17 2.22 -22.21
N ASP A 294 -9.60 1.31 -23.02
CA ASP A 294 -9.35 1.51 -24.45
C ASP A 294 -10.66 1.68 -25.25
N SER A 295 -11.77 1.08 -24.80
CA SER A 295 -13.11 1.23 -25.44
C SER A 295 -13.71 2.65 -25.33
N HIS A 296 -13.20 3.47 -24.40
CA HIS A 296 -13.64 4.85 -24.20
C HIS A 296 -12.81 5.88 -24.99
N GLY A 297 -11.95 5.43 -25.91
CA GLY A 297 -11.12 6.29 -26.75
C GLY A 297 -10.22 7.24 -25.95
N ASP A 298 -10.22 8.51 -26.32
CA ASP A 298 -9.37 9.54 -25.70
C ASP A 298 -9.87 10.04 -24.34
N LEU A 299 -10.95 9.46 -23.79
CA LEU A 299 -11.48 9.87 -22.49
C LEU A 299 -10.48 9.59 -21.37
N PHE A 300 -9.76 8.47 -21.45
CA PHE A 300 -8.78 8.04 -20.46
C PHE A 300 -7.36 8.04 -20.99
N SER A 301 -6.42 8.38 -20.10
CA SER A 301 -4.99 8.14 -20.32
C SER A 301 -4.37 7.54 -19.05
N TYR A 302 -3.55 6.52 -19.22
CA TYR A 302 -2.95 5.77 -18.11
C TYR A 302 -1.63 5.12 -18.49
N ALA A 303 -0.82 4.77 -17.48
CA ALA A 303 0.25 3.81 -17.63
C ALA A 303 -0.21 2.46 -17.07
N PRO A 304 0.10 1.33 -17.73
CA PRO A 304 -0.11 0.01 -17.15
C PRO A 304 0.61 -0.09 -15.80
N PRO A 305 -0.07 -0.56 -14.71
CA PRO A 305 0.60 -0.75 -13.44
C PRO A 305 1.60 -1.90 -13.51
N ASP A 306 2.76 -1.77 -12.87
CA ASP A 306 3.74 -2.86 -12.73
C ASP A 306 3.32 -3.85 -11.64
N ALA A 307 2.69 -3.35 -10.58
CA ALA A 307 2.30 -4.13 -9.41
C ALA A 307 1.02 -3.59 -8.74
N GLY A 308 0.43 -4.45 -7.88
CA GLY A 308 -0.81 -4.14 -7.18
C GLY A 308 -2.05 -4.31 -8.03
N ALA A 309 -3.21 -4.39 -7.38
CA ALA A 309 -4.51 -4.59 -8.02
C ALA A 309 -5.20 -3.24 -8.34
N ILE A 310 -4.43 -2.25 -8.78
CA ILE A 310 -4.90 -0.88 -9.01
C ILE A 310 -4.36 -0.32 -10.31
N VAL A 311 -5.18 0.50 -10.97
CA VAL A 311 -4.75 1.36 -12.09
C VAL A 311 -5.12 2.80 -11.78
N TYR A 312 -4.20 3.73 -12.05
CA TYR A 312 -4.39 5.16 -11.84
C TYR A 312 -4.55 5.84 -13.18
N VAL A 313 -5.78 6.30 -13.47
CA VAL A 313 -6.18 6.78 -14.78
C VAL A 313 -6.51 8.28 -14.73
N ARG A 314 -6.00 9.04 -15.68
CA ARG A 314 -6.45 10.41 -15.92
C ARG A 314 -7.66 10.38 -16.84
N TYR A 315 -8.67 11.17 -16.54
CA TYR A 315 -9.85 11.34 -17.39
C TYR A 315 -9.96 12.78 -17.93
N ARG A 316 -10.72 12.96 -19.02
CA ARG A 316 -10.94 14.23 -19.71
C ARG A 316 -12.43 14.63 -19.66
N LEU A 317 -12.94 14.86 -18.45
CA LEU A 317 -14.28 15.43 -18.24
C LEU A 317 -14.14 16.76 -17.51
N ALA A 318 -15.04 17.69 -17.80
CA ALA A 318 -15.15 18.96 -17.05
C ALA A 318 -15.89 18.74 -15.71
N LEU A 319 -15.45 17.77 -14.93
CA LEU A 319 -16.01 17.37 -13.65
C LEU A 319 -14.88 16.99 -12.70
N ASN A 320 -14.91 17.54 -11.49
CA ASN A 320 -13.94 17.21 -10.45
C ASN A 320 -14.05 15.73 -10.01
N SER A 321 -12.93 15.10 -9.64
CA SER A 321 -12.87 13.68 -9.35
C SER A 321 -13.74 13.26 -8.15
N THR A 322 -13.82 14.09 -7.11
CA THR A 322 -14.70 13.84 -5.96
C THR A 322 -16.19 13.91 -6.37
N GLN A 323 -16.56 14.86 -7.24
CA GLN A 323 -17.92 14.96 -7.78
C GLN A 323 -18.25 13.75 -8.65
N LEU A 324 -17.35 13.31 -9.53
CA LEU A 324 -17.52 12.14 -10.37
C LEU A 324 -17.72 10.88 -9.53
N VAL A 325 -16.89 10.65 -8.52
CA VAL A 325 -17.00 9.50 -7.63
C VAL A 325 -18.27 9.55 -6.79
N THR A 326 -18.69 10.74 -6.34
CA THR A 326 -19.96 10.91 -5.63
C THR A 326 -21.13 10.48 -6.51
N ARG A 327 -21.17 10.89 -7.78
CA ARG A 327 -22.21 10.47 -8.73
C ARG A 327 -22.15 8.98 -9.02
N LEU A 328 -20.95 8.39 -9.24
CA LEU A 328 -20.79 6.94 -9.39
C LEU A 328 -21.41 6.17 -8.22
N ARG A 329 -21.11 6.61 -7.01
CA ARG A 329 -21.63 5.98 -5.79
C ARG A 329 -23.16 6.12 -5.66
N THR A 330 -23.69 7.32 -5.86
CA THR A 330 -25.10 7.61 -5.58
C THR A 330 -26.05 7.18 -6.72
N GLU A 331 -25.61 7.27 -7.98
CA GLU A 331 -26.45 6.99 -9.14
C GLU A 331 -26.24 5.57 -9.68
N LYS A 332 -25.06 4.96 -9.44
CA LYS A 332 -24.66 3.68 -10.02
C LYS A 332 -24.24 2.62 -9.01
N SER A 333 -24.20 2.96 -7.72
CA SER A 333 -23.78 2.05 -6.65
C SER A 333 -22.35 1.48 -6.87
N VAL A 334 -21.42 2.32 -7.39
CA VAL A 334 -20.02 1.97 -7.63
C VAL A 334 -19.11 2.89 -6.85
N LEU A 335 -18.14 2.33 -6.13
CA LEU A 335 -17.11 3.08 -5.42
C LEU A 335 -15.75 2.88 -6.09
N VAL A 336 -15.11 3.99 -6.50
CA VAL A 336 -13.70 4.10 -6.89
C VAL A 336 -13.04 5.20 -6.07
N VAL A 337 -11.72 5.38 -6.13
CA VAL A 337 -11.08 6.45 -5.37
C VAL A 337 -10.82 7.66 -6.27
N PRO A 338 -11.28 8.87 -5.88
CA PRO A 338 -11.01 10.09 -6.63
C PRO A 338 -9.55 10.52 -6.49
N GLY A 339 -9.00 11.10 -7.55
CA GLY A 339 -7.63 11.61 -7.56
C GLY A 339 -7.38 12.73 -6.56
N ASP A 340 -8.40 13.51 -6.19
CA ASP A 340 -8.32 14.53 -5.14
C ASP A 340 -7.78 13.99 -3.81
N HIS A 341 -8.10 12.73 -3.47
CA HIS A 341 -7.60 12.10 -2.25
C HIS A 341 -6.09 11.80 -2.28
N PHE A 342 -5.47 11.97 -3.45
CA PHE A 342 -4.02 11.89 -3.66
C PHE A 342 -3.43 13.26 -4.06
N GLY A 343 -4.22 14.34 -3.97
CA GLY A 343 -3.83 15.68 -4.40
C GLY A 343 -3.79 15.87 -5.92
N MET A 344 -4.47 15.01 -6.70
CA MET A 344 -4.46 15.02 -8.17
C MET A 344 -5.86 14.93 -8.74
N ASP A 345 -6.56 16.08 -8.85
CA ASP A 345 -7.84 16.13 -9.55
C ASP A 345 -7.70 15.68 -11.02
N GLY A 346 -8.81 15.22 -11.61
CA GLY A 346 -8.83 14.68 -12.96
C GLY A 346 -8.27 13.25 -13.08
N TYR A 347 -8.05 12.58 -11.94
CA TYR A 347 -7.64 11.18 -11.88
C TYR A 347 -8.64 10.33 -11.09
N LEU A 348 -8.62 9.02 -11.38
CA LEU A 348 -9.31 7.99 -10.60
C LEU A 348 -8.34 6.84 -10.31
N ARG A 349 -8.41 6.25 -9.12
CA ARG A 349 -7.82 4.95 -8.83
C ARG A 349 -8.91 3.89 -8.89
N ILE A 350 -8.77 2.93 -9.79
CA ILE A 350 -9.70 1.82 -10.00
C ILE A 350 -9.02 0.53 -9.56
N GLY A 351 -9.63 -0.16 -8.60
CA GLY A 351 -9.24 -1.49 -8.17
C GLY A 351 -9.70 -2.56 -9.15
N PHE A 352 -8.86 -3.58 -9.38
CA PHE A 352 -9.18 -4.70 -10.27
C PHE A 352 -8.82 -6.08 -9.68
N GLY A 353 -8.71 -6.15 -8.37
CA GLY A 353 -8.32 -7.38 -7.66
C GLY A 353 -9.46 -8.35 -7.37
N ASP A 354 -10.70 -8.02 -7.74
CA ASP A 354 -11.87 -8.84 -7.47
C ASP A 354 -12.16 -9.85 -8.60
N GLU A 355 -13.19 -10.67 -8.45
CA GLU A 355 -13.62 -11.65 -9.46
C GLU A 355 -13.92 -10.98 -10.80
N PRO A 356 -13.54 -11.59 -11.96
CA PRO A 356 -13.67 -10.96 -13.27
C PRO A 356 -15.12 -10.56 -13.63
N SER A 357 -16.12 -11.32 -13.17
CA SER A 357 -17.55 -11.02 -13.41
C SER A 357 -18.01 -9.79 -12.65
N TYR A 358 -17.59 -9.67 -11.38
CA TYR A 358 -17.85 -8.51 -10.53
C TYR A 358 -17.20 -7.24 -11.11
N LEU A 359 -15.94 -7.37 -11.51
CA LEU A 359 -15.18 -6.28 -12.13
C LEU A 359 -15.86 -5.77 -13.41
N ARG A 360 -16.26 -6.68 -14.33
CA ARG A 360 -16.96 -6.29 -15.57
C ARG A 360 -18.29 -5.59 -15.28
N ALA A 361 -19.07 -6.09 -14.33
CA ALA A 361 -20.34 -5.51 -13.97
C ALA A 361 -20.17 -4.10 -13.39
N GLY A 362 -19.21 -3.91 -12.48
CA GLY A 362 -18.89 -2.59 -11.91
C GLY A 362 -18.42 -1.59 -12.97
N LEU A 363 -17.50 -2.01 -13.86
CA LEU A 363 -17.04 -1.17 -14.98
C LEU A 363 -18.18 -0.81 -15.96
N GLY A 364 -19.13 -1.73 -16.18
CA GLY A 364 -20.33 -1.45 -16.97
C GLY A 364 -21.18 -0.31 -16.39
N ARG A 365 -21.37 -0.31 -15.05
CA ARG A 365 -22.07 0.79 -14.35
C ARG A 365 -21.31 2.12 -14.46
N VAL A 366 -19.98 2.09 -14.44
CA VAL A 366 -19.15 3.28 -14.69
C VAL A 366 -19.44 3.81 -16.10
N SER A 367 -19.43 2.94 -17.12
CA SER A 367 -19.73 3.34 -18.52
C SER A 367 -21.11 4.00 -18.68
N GLU A 368 -22.13 3.47 -17.99
CA GLU A 368 -23.48 4.07 -18.02
C GLU A 368 -23.49 5.51 -17.49
N LEU A 369 -22.76 5.79 -16.40
CA LEU A 369 -22.64 7.16 -15.90
C LEU A 369 -21.89 8.05 -16.89
N LEU A 370 -20.74 7.58 -17.40
CA LEU A 370 -19.93 8.35 -18.34
C LEU A 370 -20.73 8.75 -19.58
N ALA A 371 -21.52 7.83 -20.15
CA ALA A 371 -22.41 8.13 -21.28
C ALA A 371 -23.42 9.24 -20.91
N SER A 372 -24.02 9.20 -19.73
CA SER A 372 -24.98 10.23 -19.29
C SER A 372 -24.30 11.60 -19.09
N VAL A 373 -23.07 11.63 -18.58
CA VAL A 373 -22.31 12.88 -18.39
C VAL A 373 -21.90 13.50 -19.72
N MET A 374 -21.43 12.67 -20.67
CA MET A 374 -21.01 13.14 -22.01
C MET A 374 -22.16 13.65 -22.85
N ASN A 375 -23.37 13.08 -22.71
CA ASN A 375 -24.57 13.52 -23.43
C ASN A 375 -25.19 14.79 -22.82
N ALA A 376 -24.77 15.22 -21.65
CA ALA A 376 -25.28 16.42 -20.96
C ALA A 376 -24.42 17.69 -21.23
N ILE A 377 -23.29 17.52 -21.92
CA ILE A 377 -22.40 18.59 -22.39
C ILE A 377 -22.69 18.90 -23.86
#